data_08b7550e47e0168d068c48baccdc7154
#
_entry.id   08b7550e47e0168d068c48baccdc7154
#
_cell.length_a   1.000
_cell.length_b   1.000
_cell.length_c   1.000
_cell.angle_alpha   90.00
_cell.angle_beta   90.00
_cell.angle_gamma   90.00
#
_symmetry.space_group_name_H-M   'P 1'
#
loop_
_entity.id
_entity.type
_entity.pdbx_description
1 polymer ?
#
loop_
_entity_poly.entity_id
_entity_poly.type
_entity_poly.pdbx_seq_one_letter_code
_entity_poly.pdbx_strand_id
1 'polypeptide(L)'
;MRKALALPAVALAAAAFPLLTMSPALADHNGSYQADLSALNQSGVTGTGMVTLNEDSATVVIEASGLLAGAPHAQHFHIGAEGTCPTDAEDGDGDGFLSTTEGAPFYGAIGTSLTTGGDTSPDSGLAVDRFPTADDGTVTYERTFDITEDVQEAFAGGTAVLVLHGVDEDGSGTYDGDVKSDLDPSLPMEATAPAACGALEMAQMGTTPVGGAETGGGSTTGTEQQAAIGIGALALTGAAAAGALAYRRRQAADRA
;
A
#
# COMPACT_ATOMS: atom_id res chain seq x y z
N MET A 1 15.67 -80.77 26.43
CA MET A 1 15.74 -79.51 27.17
C MET A 1 15.81 -78.36 26.16
N ARG A 2 14.71 -77.70 25.91
CA ARG A 2 14.66 -76.54 24.96
C ARG A 2 14.47 -75.29 25.80
N LYS A 3 15.46 -74.42 25.77
CA LYS A 3 15.41 -73.08 26.44
C LYS A 3 14.66 -72.11 25.53
N ALA A 4 13.54 -71.60 26.01
CA ALA A 4 12.81 -70.51 25.35
C ALA A 4 13.46 -69.18 25.71
N LEU A 5 13.88 -68.44 24.71
CA LEU A 5 14.31 -67.05 24.85
C LEU A 5 13.04 -66.12 24.78
N ALA A 6 12.83 -65.40 25.85
CA ALA A 6 11.83 -64.32 25.88
C ALA A 6 12.44 -63.05 25.36
N LEU A 7 11.83 -62.44 24.32
CA LEU A 7 12.16 -61.11 23.78
C LEU A 7 11.35 -60.07 24.53
N PRO A 8 11.94 -58.95 24.94
CA PRO A 8 11.16 -57.85 25.53
C PRO A 8 10.41 -57.05 24.44
N ALA A 9 9.11 -56.87 24.66
CA ALA A 9 8.29 -56.00 23.84
C ALA A 9 8.59 -54.52 24.16
N VAL A 10 9.12 -53.78 23.19
CA VAL A 10 9.30 -52.35 23.28
C VAL A 10 7.97 -51.70 22.88
N ALA A 11 7.29 -51.08 23.83
CA ALA A 11 6.10 -50.26 23.57
C ALA A 11 6.52 -48.91 23.01
N LEU A 12 6.24 -48.64 21.72
CA LEU A 12 6.36 -47.32 21.12
C LEU A 12 5.16 -46.45 21.60
N ALA A 13 5.42 -45.49 22.47
CA ALA A 13 4.48 -44.47 22.80
C ALA A 13 4.43 -43.44 21.64
N ALA A 14 3.37 -43.47 20.85
CA ALA A 14 3.10 -42.45 19.85
C ALA A 14 2.67 -41.16 20.56
N ALA A 15 3.55 -40.17 20.60
CA ALA A 15 3.21 -38.82 21.03
C ALA A 15 2.36 -38.15 19.95
N ALA A 16 1.06 -38.00 20.19
CA ALA A 16 0.17 -37.21 19.36
C ALA A 16 0.49 -35.72 19.58
N PHE A 17 1.17 -35.10 18.63
CA PHE A 17 1.27 -33.65 18.57
C PHE A 17 -0.07 -33.08 18.13
N PRO A 18 -0.69 -32.12 18.87
CA PRO A 18 -1.84 -31.41 18.37
C PRO A 18 -1.38 -30.56 17.17
N LEU A 19 -1.94 -30.84 16.01
CA LEU A 19 -1.88 -29.92 14.86
C LEU A 19 -2.62 -28.66 15.26
N LEU A 20 -1.87 -27.64 15.65
CA LEU A 20 -2.39 -26.27 15.74
C LEU A 20 -2.77 -25.87 14.31
N THR A 21 -4.06 -25.94 13.99
CA THR A 21 -4.60 -25.29 12.80
C THR A 21 -4.45 -23.78 13.00
N MET A 22 -3.39 -23.20 12.42
CA MET A 22 -3.30 -21.77 12.28
C MET A 22 -4.41 -21.37 11.32
N SER A 23 -5.50 -20.81 11.84
CA SER A 23 -6.43 -20.05 11.00
C SER A 23 -5.61 -18.95 10.33
N PRO A 24 -5.75 -18.73 9.00
CA PRO A 24 -5.18 -17.54 8.41
C PRO A 24 -5.77 -16.34 9.18
N ALA A 25 -4.92 -15.53 9.77
CA ALA A 25 -5.33 -14.23 10.23
C ALA A 25 -5.82 -13.51 8.97
N LEU A 26 -7.09 -13.12 8.93
CA LEU A 26 -7.55 -12.17 7.94
C LEU A 26 -6.64 -10.96 8.10
N ALA A 27 -5.93 -10.61 7.04
CA ALA A 27 -5.10 -9.42 7.06
C ALA A 27 -6.04 -8.24 7.31
N ASP A 28 -5.79 -7.51 8.40
CA ASP A 28 -6.48 -6.26 8.66
C ASP A 28 -5.90 -5.23 7.68
N HIS A 29 -6.65 -4.96 6.59
CA HIS A 29 -6.23 -4.05 5.52
C HIS A 29 -6.38 -2.57 5.91
N ASN A 30 -6.64 -2.27 7.19
CA ASN A 30 -6.71 -0.91 7.68
C ASN A 30 -5.36 -0.21 7.53
N GLY A 31 -5.37 1.00 6.99
CA GLY A 31 -4.15 1.77 6.80
C GLY A 31 -4.41 3.13 6.17
N SER A 32 -3.42 3.98 6.25
CA SER A 32 -3.39 5.24 5.50
C SER A 32 -2.27 5.16 4.48
N TYR A 33 -2.57 5.60 3.27
CA TYR A 33 -1.65 5.58 2.14
C TYR A 33 -1.56 6.97 1.53
N GLN A 34 -0.43 7.27 0.94
CA GLN A 34 -0.17 8.55 0.29
C GLN A 34 0.51 8.31 -1.06
N ALA A 35 0.14 9.11 -2.05
CA ALA A 35 0.81 9.22 -3.33
C ALA A 35 1.22 10.67 -3.57
N ASP A 36 2.47 10.88 -3.96
CA ASP A 36 2.93 12.14 -4.52
C ASP A 36 2.84 12.05 -6.05
N LEU A 37 1.98 12.86 -6.66
CA LEU A 37 1.73 12.84 -8.09
C LEU A 37 2.80 13.61 -8.84
N SER A 38 3.45 12.93 -9.77
CA SER A 38 4.45 13.49 -10.69
C SER A 38 3.88 13.52 -12.11
N ALA A 39 4.20 14.58 -12.85
CA ALA A 39 3.74 14.76 -14.23
C ALA A 39 4.21 13.65 -15.15
N LEU A 40 3.34 13.23 -16.05
CA LEU A 40 3.61 12.43 -17.24
C LEU A 40 3.20 13.21 -18.49
N ASN A 41 3.70 12.81 -19.65
CA ASN A 41 3.37 13.46 -20.92
C ASN A 41 3.62 14.98 -20.90
N GLN A 42 4.64 15.41 -20.16
CA GLN A 42 5.00 16.82 -20.03
C GLN A 42 3.82 17.72 -19.58
N SER A 43 2.78 17.14 -18.98
CA SER A 43 1.55 17.83 -18.56
C SER A 43 1.78 18.96 -17.56
N GLY A 44 2.86 18.89 -16.77
CA GLY A 44 3.09 19.81 -15.65
C GLY A 44 2.16 19.59 -14.46
N VAL A 45 1.32 18.56 -14.48
CA VAL A 45 0.40 18.22 -13.38
C VAL A 45 1.16 17.74 -12.16
N THR A 46 0.82 18.27 -11.00
CA THR A 46 1.34 17.84 -9.70
C THR A 46 0.22 17.76 -8.67
N GLY A 47 0.41 16.97 -7.63
CA GLY A 47 -0.60 16.83 -6.59
C GLY A 47 -0.26 15.79 -5.55
N THR A 48 -1.23 15.51 -4.72
CA THR A 48 -1.16 14.46 -3.71
C THR A 48 -2.46 13.67 -3.65
N GLY A 49 -2.35 12.38 -3.40
CA GLY A 49 -3.47 11.51 -3.06
C GLY A 49 -3.31 10.96 -1.66
N MET A 50 -4.36 10.99 -0.86
CA MET A 50 -4.42 10.33 0.44
C MET A 50 -5.57 9.33 0.45
N VAL A 51 -5.31 8.13 0.94
CA VAL A 51 -6.31 7.07 1.05
C VAL A 51 -6.29 6.51 2.46
N THR A 52 -7.45 6.45 3.09
CA THR A 52 -7.62 5.77 4.37
C THR A 52 -8.50 4.56 4.15
N LEU A 53 -7.96 3.37 4.38
CA LEU A 53 -8.70 2.11 4.34
C LEU A 53 -9.24 1.78 5.72
N ASN A 54 -10.50 1.37 5.75
CA ASN A 54 -11.17 0.88 6.95
C ASN A 54 -12.04 -0.32 6.55
N GLU A 55 -11.53 -1.52 6.79
CA GLU A 55 -12.11 -2.77 6.29
C GLU A 55 -12.17 -2.76 4.74
N ASP A 56 -13.36 -2.87 4.17
CA ASP A 56 -13.61 -2.83 2.73
C ASP A 56 -13.91 -1.43 2.17
N SER A 57 -13.84 -0.40 3.01
CA SER A 57 -14.14 0.99 2.65
C SER A 57 -12.88 1.83 2.51
N ALA A 58 -12.80 2.63 1.45
CA ALA A 58 -11.75 3.61 1.22
C ALA A 58 -12.31 5.04 1.29
N THR A 59 -11.70 5.89 2.09
CA THR A 59 -11.86 7.35 2.01
C THR A 59 -10.68 7.91 1.25
N VAL A 60 -10.96 8.56 0.13
CA VAL A 60 -9.95 9.08 -0.82
C VAL A 60 -10.04 10.59 -0.87
N VAL A 61 -8.90 11.26 -0.73
CA VAL A 61 -8.75 12.71 -0.92
C VAL A 61 -7.65 12.93 -1.95
N ILE A 62 -7.94 13.71 -3.00
CA ILE A 62 -6.95 14.09 -4.03
C ILE A 62 -6.97 15.59 -4.17
N GLU A 63 -5.79 16.19 -4.18
CA GLU A 63 -5.57 17.59 -4.53
C GLU A 63 -4.53 17.65 -5.66
N ALA A 64 -4.91 18.16 -6.81
CA ALA A 64 -4.05 18.25 -7.99
C ALA A 64 -4.18 19.61 -8.68
N SER A 65 -3.12 20.06 -9.34
CA SER A 65 -3.05 21.32 -10.08
C SER A 65 -2.25 21.15 -11.37
N GLY A 66 -2.41 22.07 -12.30
CA GLY A 66 -1.82 22.01 -13.62
C GLY A 66 -2.65 21.21 -14.63
N LEU A 67 -3.88 20.88 -14.30
CA LEU A 67 -4.82 20.15 -15.13
C LEU A 67 -5.48 21.09 -16.18
N LEU A 68 -6.05 20.53 -17.25
CA LEU A 68 -6.77 21.31 -18.25
C LEU A 68 -8.04 21.93 -17.63
N ALA A 69 -8.06 23.25 -17.55
CA ALA A 69 -9.14 23.97 -16.89
C ALA A 69 -10.50 23.77 -17.60
N GLY A 70 -11.53 23.47 -16.83
CA GLY A 70 -12.89 23.25 -17.33
C GLY A 70 -13.13 21.89 -17.97
N ALA A 71 -12.11 21.02 -18.05
CA ALA A 71 -12.23 19.67 -18.58
C ALA A 71 -12.39 18.64 -17.46
N PRO A 72 -13.08 17.50 -17.72
CA PRO A 72 -13.11 16.36 -16.80
C PRO A 72 -11.78 15.61 -16.86
N HIS A 73 -11.32 15.12 -15.69
CA HIS A 73 -10.11 14.34 -15.59
C HIS A 73 -10.44 12.96 -15.00
N ALA A 74 -10.29 11.92 -15.81
CA ALA A 74 -10.43 10.55 -15.32
C ALA A 74 -9.32 10.27 -14.32
N GLN A 75 -9.66 9.59 -13.22
CA GLN A 75 -8.70 9.24 -12.19
C GLN A 75 -9.02 7.84 -11.63
N HIS A 76 -7.96 7.05 -11.44
CA HIS A 76 -8.12 5.64 -11.10
C HIS A 76 -7.07 5.17 -10.11
N PHE A 77 -7.45 4.17 -9.31
CA PHE A 77 -6.46 3.25 -8.76
C PHE A 77 -6.18 2.16 -9.79
N HIS A 78 -4.92 2.03 -10.17
CA HIS A 78 -4.41 0.97 -11.00
C HIS A 78 -3.74 -0.10 -10.14
N ILE A 79 -3.90 -1.38 -10.52
CA ILE A 79 -3.38 -2.55 -9.79
C ILE A 79 -2.95 -3.65 -10.75
N GLY A 80 -2.23 -4.64 -10.23
CA GLY A 80 -1.94 -5.88 -10.96
C GLY A 80 -0.70 -5.83 -11.86
N ALA A 81 0.20 -4.86 -11.65
CA ALA A 81 1.49 -4.79 -12.30
C ALA A 81 2.61 -4.47 -11.30
N GLU A 82 3.65 -3.78 -11.71
CA GLU A 82 4.83 -3.50 -10.86
C GLU A 82 4.56 -2.55 -9.69
N GLY A 83 3.46 -1.80 -9.73
CA GLY A 83 3.12 -0.81 -8.70
C GLY A 83 3.97 0.45 -8.78
N THR A 84 4.46 0.78 -9.96
CA THR A 84 5.33 1.93 -10.21
C THR A 84 4.74 2.86 -11.27
N CYS A 85 5.24 4.08 -11.35
CA CYS A 85 4.92 5.00 -12.44
C CYS A 85 5.89 4.80 -13.61
N PRO A 86 5.39 4.79 -14.86
CA PRO A 86 6.25 4.87 -16.05
C PRO A 86 6.92 6.24 -16.16
N THR A 87 7.75 6.40 -17.16
CA THR A 87 8.31 7.69 -17.59
C THR A 87 7.93 7.95 -19.04
N ASP A 88 8.07 9.18 -19.52
CA ASP A 88 7.79 9.52 -20.94
C ASP A 88 8.71 8.76 -21.95
N ALA A 89 9.74 8.05 -21.45
CA ALA A 89 10.61 7.21 -22.30
C ALA A 89 9.96 5.90 -22.73
N GLU A 90 8.85 5.52 -22.10
CA GLU A 90 8.06 4.33 -22.42
C GLU A 90 7.03 4.55 -23.55
N ASP A 91 6.98 5.73 -24.19
CA ASP A 91 6.34 5.96 -25.50
C ASP A 91 7.06 5.06 -26.55
N GLY A 92 6.50 3.88 -26.77
CA GLY A 92 7.14 2.81 -27.55
C GLY A 92 6.85 2.88 -29.03
N ASP A 93 5.74 3.49 -29.44
CA ASP A 93 5.34 3.66 -30.83
C ASP A 93 5.79 5.02 -31.42
N GLY A 94 6.20 5.95 -30.54
CA GLY A 94 6.77 7.24 -30.93
C GLY A 94 5.73 8.24 -31.45
N ASP A 95 4.50 8.12 -31.02
CA ASP A 95 3.41 9.03 -31.42
C ASP A 95 3.42 10.36 -30.64
N GLY A 96 4.27 10.46 -29.61
CA GLY A 96 4.45 11.64 -28.78
C GLY A 96 3.72 11.58 -27.45
N PHE A 97 2.98 10.50 -27.20
CA PHE A 97 2.29 10.25 -25.94
C PHE A 97 2.77 8.95 -25.30
N LEU A 98 2.95 8.96 -24.01
CA LEU A 98 2.88 7.75 -23.22
C LEU A 98 1.39 7.41 -23.04
N SER A 99 0.90 6.43 -23.77
CA SER A 99 -0.51 6.03 -23.71
C SER A 99 -0.82 5.22 -22.44
N THR A 100 -2.10 5.04 -22.14
CA THR A 100 -2.52 4.18 -21.03
C THR A 100 -2.09 2.73 -21.21
N THR A 101 -2.08 2.21 -22.43
CA THR A 101 -1.65 0.84 -22.73
C THR A 101 -0.14 0.66 -22.53
N GLU A 102 0.66 1.64 -22.89
CA GLU A 102 2.12 1.61 -22.68
C GLU A 102 2.49 1.75 -21.19
N GLY A 103 1.73 2.50 -20.44
CA GLY A 103 1.90 2.61 -18.99
C GLY A 103 1.43 1.37 -18.21
N ALA A 104 0.55 0.54 -18.78
CA ALA A 104 -0.05 -0.60 -18.09
C ALA A 104 0.95 -1.63 -17.53
N PRO A 105 2.11 -1.94 -18.13
CA PRO A 105 3.11 -2.81 -17.52
C PRO A 105 3.63 -2.32 -16.17
N PHE A 106 3.59 -1.02 -15.91
CA PHE A 106 4.09 -0.38 -14.70
C PHE A 106 3.03 -0.27 -13.62
N TYR A 107 1.90 0.36 -13.92
CA TYR A 107 0.84 0.62 -12.93
C TYR A 107 -0.31 -0.40 -12.97
N GLY A 108 -0.48 -1.15 -14.05
CA GLY A 108 -1.51 -2.19 -14.15
C GLY A 108 -2.83 -1.73 -14.76
N ALA A 109 -3.85 -2.56 -14.57
CA ALA A 109 -5.21 -2.29 -15.02
C ALA A 109 -5.98 -1.42 -14.00
N ILE A 110 -7.09 -0.84 -14.43
CA ILE A 110 -8.00 -0.12 -13.53
C ILE A 110 -8.57 -1.13 -12.49
N GLY A 111 -8.33 -0.87 -11.23
CA GLY A 111 -8.98 -1.56 -10.10
C GLY A 111 -10.16 -0.80 -9.56
N THR A 112 -10.09 0.55 -9.57
CA THR A 112 -11.16 1.42 -9.07
C THR A 112 -11.22 2.70 -9.87
N SER A 113 -12.41 3.11 -10.27
CA SER A 113 -12.68 4.39 -10.93
C SER A 113 -13.11 5.43 -9.88
N LEU A 114 -12.36 6.53 -9.75
CA LEU A 114 -12.59 7.55 -8.73
C LEU A 114 -13.62 8.58 -9.22
N THR A 115 -14.83 8.09 -9.49
CA THR A 115 -15.96 8.90 -9.94
C THR A 115 -16.50 9.79 -8.81
N THR A 116 -17.15 10.89 -9.14
CA THR A 116 -17.77 11.83 -8.18
C THR A 116 -19.06 11.26 -7.57
N GLY A 117 -19.63 10.20 -8.15
CA GLY A 117 -20.84 9.54 -7.66
C GLY A 117 -21.17 8.27 -8.44
N GLY A 118 -21.97 7.39 -7.83
CA GLY A 118 -22.38 6.10 -8.43
C GLY A 118 -21.26 5.05 -8.40
N ASP A 119 -21.22 4.23 -9.46
CA ASP A 119 -20.32 3.10 -9.59
C ASP A 119 -18.85 3.50 -9.65
N THR A 120 -18.00 2.75 -8.94
CA THR A 120 -16.55 2.91 -8.87
C THR A 120 -15.77 1.72 -9.45
N SER A 121 -16.46 0.77 -10.04
CA SER A 121 -15.83 -0.40 -10.67
C SER A 121 -14.98 -0.01 -11.90
N PRO A 122 -14.13 -0.92 -12.40
CA PRO A 122 -13.38 -0.70 -13.65
C PRO A 122 -14.26 -0.38 -14.86
N ASP A 123 -15.52 -0.83 -14.89
CA ASP A 123 -16.47 -0.55 -15.97
C ASP A 123 -16.78 0.94 -16.14
N SER A 124 -16.50 1.73 -15.10
CA SER A 124 -16.63 3.18 -15.11
C SER A 124 -15.39 3.92 -15.59
N GLY A 125 -14.35 3.22 -16.05
CA GLY A 125 -13.07 3.80 -16.40
C GLY A 125 -13.13 4.92 -17.45
N LEU A 126 -14.06 4.85 -18.37
CA LEU A 126 -14.29 5.88 -19.40
C LEU A 126 -15.61 6.67 -19.21
N ALA A 127 -16.19 6.65 -18.03
CA ALA A 127 -17.38 7.44 -17.70
C ALA A 127 -17.05 8.91 -17.46
N VAL A 128 -16.61 9.59 -18.51
CA VAL A 128 -15.99 10.93 -18.49
C VAL A 128 -16.85 11.97 -17.75
N ASP A 129 -18.17 11.87 -17.89
CA ASP A 129 -19.16 12.76 -17.26
C ASP A 129 -19.29 12.57 -15.74
N ARG A 130 -18.64 11.55 -15.19
CA ARG A 130 -18.65 11.24 -13.76
C ARG A 130 -17.34 11.49 -13.04
N PHE A 131 -16.32 11.93 -13.76
CA PHE A 131 -15.06 12.33 -13.14
C PHE A 131 -15.07 13.82 -12.77
N PRO A 132 -14.20 14.25 -11.84
CA PRO A 132 -14.15 15.67 -11.46
C PRO A 132 -13.69 16.52 -12.63
N THR A 133 -14.31 17.70 -12.76
CA THR A 133 -13.87 18.75 -13.68
C THR A 133 -12.85 19.63 -12.94
N ALA A 134 -11.75 19.98 -13.61
CA ALA A 134 -10.74 20.84 -13.03
C ALA A 134 -11.19 22.32 -13.10
N ASP A 135 -11.66 22.87 -11.99
CA ASP A 135 -11.94 24.30 -11.89
C ASP A 135 -10.62 25.08 -11.85
N ASP A 136 -10.45 26.03 -12.75
CA ASP A 136 -9.21 26.84 -12.88
C ASP A 136 -7.92 25.98 -12.91
N GLY A 137 -7.99 24.76 -13.49
CA GLY A 137 -6.86 23.84 -13.59
C GLY A 137 -6.54 23.08 -12.30
N THR A 138 -7.47 23.06 -11.35
CA THR A 138 -7.32 22.34 -10.08
C THR A 138 -8.46 21.33 -9.86
N VAL A 139 -8.13 20.22 -9.23
CA VAL A 139 -9.09 19.22 -8.75
C VAL A 139 -8.91 19.08 -7.26
N THR A 140 -10.03 19.16 -6.54
CA THR A 140 -10.17 18.69 -5.16
C THR A 140 -11.25 17.61 -5.17
N TYR A 141 -10.87 16.40 -4.83
CA TYR A 141 -11.76 15.24 -4.80
C TYR A 141 -11.76 14.64 -3.39
N GLU A 142 -12.95 14.37 -2.88
CA GLU A 142 -13.12 13.63 -1.62
C GLU A 142 -14.32 12.70 -1.75
N ARG A 143 -14.11 11.41 -1.49
CA ARG A 143 -15.18 10.42 -1.53
C ARG A 143 -14.85 9.20 -0.68
N THR A 144 -15.90 8.62 -0.05
CA THR A 144 -15.84 7.32 0.62
C THR A 144 -16.69 6.30 -0.17
N PHE A 145 -16.15 5.12 -0.42
CA PHE A 145 -16.80 4.02 -1.17
C PHE A 145 -16.14 2.68 -0.84
N ASP A 146 -16.82 1.59 -1.17
CA ASP A 146 -16.30 0.24 -0.98
C ASP A 146 -15.33 -0.12 -2.12
N ILE A 147 -14.25 -0.83 -1.78
CA ILE A 147 -13.25 -1.35 -2.71
C ILE A 147 -13.21 -2.88 -2.65
N THR A 148 -12.78 -3.50 -3.74
CA THR A 148 -12.66 -4.96 -3.83
C THR A 148 -11.48 -5.49 -3.05
N GLU A 149 -11.49 -6.79 -2.73
CA GLU A 149 -10.37 -7.48 -2.06
C GLU A 149 -9.07 -7.35 -2.86
N ASP A 150 -9.10 -7.50 -4.19
CA ASP A 150 -7.93 -7.35 -5.06
C ASP A 150 -7.28 -5.95 -4.91
N VAL A 151 -8.10 -4.91 -4.77
CA VAL A 151 -7.62 -3.54 -4.56
C VAL A 151 -7.00 -3.39 -3.17
N GLN A 152 -7.64 -3.95 -2.13
CA GLN A 152 -7.08 -3.95 -0.77
C GLN A 152 -5.74 -4.68 -0.71
N GLU A 153 -5.63 -5.85 -1.36
CA GLU A 153 -4.38 -6.60 -1.47
C GLU A 153 -3.29 -5.81 -2.18
N ALA A 154 -3.63 -5.08 -3.26
CA ALA A 154 -2.68 -4.22 -3.96
C ALA A 154 -2.16 -3.08 -3.07
N PHE A 155 -3.02 -2.45 -2.26
CA PHE A 155 -2.60 -1.46 -1.26
C PHE A 155 -1.65 -2.08 -0.24
N ALA A 156 -2.03 -3.21 0.35
CA ALA A 156 -1.21 -3.90 1.36
C ALA A 156 0.13 -4.39 0.79
N GLY A 157 0.13 -4.78 -0.49
CA GLY A 157 1.32 -5.22 -1.22
C GLY A 157 2.21 -4.08 -1.74
N GLY A 158 1.77 -2.82 -1.64
CA GLY A 158 2.50 -1.66 -2.17
C GLY A 158 2.55 -1.64 -3.70
N THR A 159 1.52 -2.19 -4.38
CA THR A 159 1.43 -2.25 -5.84
C THR A 159 0.24 -1.45 -6.41
N ALA A 160 -0.47 -0.71 -5.57
CA ALA A 160 -1.50 0.21 -6.01
C ALA A 160 -0.91 1.55 -6.45
N VAL A 161 -1.41 2.08 -7.56
CA VAL A 161 -0.93 3.33 -8.15
C VAL A 161 -2.12 4.24 -8.44
N LEU A 162 -1.99 5.52 -8.09
CA LEU A 162 -2.96 6.56 -8.45
C LEU A 162 -2.53 7.20 -9.77
N VAL A 163 -3.42 7.19 -10.76
CA VAL A 163 -3.20 7.84 -12.07
C VAL A 163 -4.32 8.83 -12.35
N LEU A 164 -3.94 10.04 -12.77
CA LEU A 164 -4.81 11.06 -13.30
C LEU A 164 -4.58 11.16 -14.80
N HIS A 165 -5.66 11.23 -15.58
CA HIS A 165 -5.65 11.28 -17.03
C HIS A 165 -6.12 12.65 -17.55
N GLY A 166 -5.77 12.93 -18.79
CA GLY A 166 -6.15 14.14 -19.51
C GLY A 166 -4.98 15.12 -19.61
N VAL A 167 -4.46 15.26 -20.83
CA VAL A 167 -3.33 16.15 -21.17
C VAL A 167 -3.78 17.07 -22.29
N ASP A 168 -3.46 18.34 -22.22
CA ASP A 168 -3.60 19.31 -23.32
C ASP A 168 -2.19 19.53 -23.89
N GLU A 169 -1.82 18.70 -24.88
CA GLU A 169 -0.46 18.64 -25.40
C GLU A 169 -0.10 19.86 -26.26
N ASP A 170 -1.07 20.33 -27.05
CA ASP A 170 -0.85 21.42 -28.00
C ASP A 170 -1.24 22.81 -27.42
N GLY A 171 -1.82 22.85 -26.23
CA GLY A 171 -2.23 24.07 -25.56
C GLY A 171 -3.50 24.71 -26.17
N SER A 172 -4.34 23.90 -26.85
CA SER A 172 -5.60 24.36 -27.47
C SER A 172 -6.66 24.75 -26.44
N GLY A 173 -6.57 24.21 -25.22
CA GLY A 173 -7.54 24.37 -24.15
C GLY A 173 -8.72 23.39 -24.24
N THR A 174 -8.59 22.35 -25.05
CA THR A 174 -9.59 21.28 -25.21
C THR A 174 -8.89 19.93 -25.48
N TYR A 175 -9.53 18.82 -25.14
CA TYR A 175 -9.04 17.51 -25.59
C TYR A 175 -9.41 17.31 -27.06
N ASP A 176 -8.45 17.50 -27.94
CA ASP A 176 -8.62 17.32 -29.38
C ASP A 176 -7.42 16.58 -30.00
N GLY A 177 -6.83 17.07 -31.08
CA GLY A 177 -5.70 16.41 -31.71
C GLY A 177 -6.07 15.24 -32.64
N ASP A 178 -5.12 14.87 -33.48
CA ASP A 178 -5.29 13.83 -34.52
C ASP A 178 -4.99 12.42 -33.99
N VAL A 179 -4.15 12.31 -32.94
CA VAL A 179 -3.81 11.03 -32.29
C VAL A 179 -5.03 10.50 -31.54
N LYS A 180 -5.38 9.27 -31.82
CA LYS A 180 -6.57 8.64 -31.23
C LYS A 180 -6.19 7.74 -30.06
N SER A 181 -7.05 7.78 -29.04
CA SER A 181 -6.90 6.92 -27.88
C SER A 181 -6.81 5.44 -28.27
N ASP A 182 -5.89 4.74 -27.68
CA ASP A 182 -5.71 3.29 -27.79
C ASP A 182 -6.80 2.51 -27.01
N LEU A 183 -7.49 3.16 -26.08
CA LEU A 183 -8.60 2.57 -25.31
C LEU A 183 -9.93 2.70 -26.04
N ASP A 184 -10.20 3.85 -26.65
CA ASP A 184 -11.42 4.14 -27.42
C ASP A 184 -11.10 5.11 -28.58
N PRO A 185 -11.03 4.62 -29.84
CA PRO A 185 -10.69 5.45 -31.01
C PRO A 185 -11.67 6.60 -31.30
N SER A 186 -12.79 6.67 -30.62
CA SER A 186 -13.72 7.80 -30.69
C SER A 186 -13.25 9.02 -29.90
N LEU A 187 -12.28 8.81 -28.98
CA LEU A 187 -11.67 9.86 -28.15
C LEU A 187 -10.30 10.27 -28.71
N PRO A 188 -9.87 11.52 -28.51
CA PRO A 188 -8.48 11.90 -28.73
C PRO A 188 -7.59 11.27 -27.64
N MET A 189 -6.30 11.04 -27.94
CA MET A 189 -5.32 10.54 -26.99
C MET A 189 -5.21 11.45 -25.75
N GLU A 190 -5.28 12.75 -25.96
CA GLU A 190 -5.24 13.75 -24.90
C GLU A 190 -6.25 13.51 -23.77
N ALA A 191 -7.44 12.97 -24.08
CA ALA A 191 -8.45 12.68 -23.07
C ALA A 191 -8.11 11.47 -22.19
N THR A 192 -7.28 10.54 -22.68
CA THR A 192 -7.00 9.26 -22.01
C THR A 192 -5.55 9.06 -21.60
N ALA A 193 -4.63 9.84 -22.16
CA ALA A 193 -3.21 9.78 -21.77
C ALA A 193 -3.03 10.13 -20.28
N PRO A 194 -2.18 9.43 -19.55
CA PRO A 194 -1.90 9.75 -18.16
C PRO A 194 -1.21 11.13 -18.03
N ALA A 195 -1.82 12.00 -17.25
CA ALA A 195 -1.28 13.32 -16.95
C ALA A 195 -0.36 13.32 -15.73
N ALA A 196 -0.69 12.51 -14.73
CA ALA A 196 0.14 12.34 -13.53
C ALA A 196 -0.04 10.95 -12.93
N CYS A 197 1.01 10.51 -12.24
CA CYS A 197 1.07 9.21 -11.61
C CYS A 197 1.77 9.30 -10.25
N GLY A 198 1.33 8.49 -9.28
CA GLY A 198 1.97 8.33 -7.98
C GLY A 198 1.72 6.95 -7.39
N ALA A 199 2.77 6.25 -7.00
CA ALA A 199 2.64 5.00 -6.25
C ALA A 199 2.04 5.27 -4.86
N LEU A 200 1.10 4.44 -4.44
CA LEU A 200 0.46 4.57 -3.13
C LEU A 200 1.27 3.84 -2.08
N GLU A 201 2.01 4.59 -1.30
CA GLU A 201 2.84 4.09 -0.22
C GLU A 201 2.12 4.21 1.12
N MET A 202 2.33 3.26 2.02
CA MET A 202 1.80 3.36 3.38
C MET A 202 2.31 4.65 4.01
N ALA A 203 1.39 5.53 4.39
CA ALA A 203 1.75 6.77 5.07
C ALA A 203 2.44 6.40 6.38
N GLN A 204 3.70 6.78 6.51
CA GLN A 204 4.39 6.68 7.79
C GLN A 204 3.64 7.62 8.73
N MET A 205 2.80 7.07 9.59
CA MET A 205 2.34 7.81 10.77
C MET A 205 3.61 8.28 11.44
N GLY A 206 3.91 9.57 11.26
CA GLY A 206 5.12 10.16 11.77
C GLY A 206 5.28 9.67 13.20
N THR A 207 6.39 8.98 13.49
CA THR A 207 6.79 8.77 14.87
C THR A 207 6.64 10.14 15.51
N THR A 208 5.65 10.30 16.39
CA THR A 208 5.54 11.51 17.20
C THR A 208 6.96 11.83 17.64
N PRO A 209 7.50 13.04 17.34
CA PRO A 209 8.84 13.36 17.74
C PRO A 209 8.95 13.05 19.23
N VAL A 210 9.83 12.11 19.59
CA VAL A 210 10.20 11.87 21.00
C VAL A 210 11.01 13.09 21.41
N GLY A 211 10.28 14.14 21.83
CA GLY A 211 10.83 15.46 22.11
C GLY A 211 9.71 16.47 22.05
N GLY A 212 8.67 16.29 22.86
CA GLY A 212 7.78 17.39 23.19
C GLY A 212 8.62 18.52 23.75
N ALA A 213 8.52 19.73 23.14
CA ALA A 213 9.12 20.90 23.70
C ALA A 213 8.77 20.97 25.18
N GLU A 214 9.76 21.00 26.06
CA GLU A 214 9.58 21.24 27.48
C GLU A 214 9.00 22.65 27.68
N THR A 215 7.68 22.78 27.54
CA THR A 215 6.97 23.98 27.95
C THR A 215 6.33 23.70 29.31
N GLY A 216 6.98 24.09 30.37
CA GLY A 216 6.41 24.13 31.70
C GLY A 216 7.15 23.24 32.71
N GLY A 217 8.14 23.79 33.37
CA GLY A 217 8.74 23.22 34.57
C GLY A 217 7.69 23.05 35.65
N GLY A 218 7.29 21.81 35.89
CA GLY A 218 6.52 21.35 37.03
C GLY A 218 7.18 20.07 37.52
N SER A 219 7.95 20.21 38.58
CA SER A 219 8.60 19.11 39.30
C SER A 219 7.56 18.12 39.82
N THR A 220 7.50 16.94 39.14
CA THR A 220 6.98 15.72 39.77
C THR A 220 7.86 14.57 39.36
N THR A 221 8.98 14.38 40.06
CA THR A 221 9.75 13.15 40.07
C THR A 221 8.90 12.05 40.72
N GLY A 222 8.12 11.36 39.91
CA GLY A 222 7.43 10.14 40.32
C GLY A 222 8.40 8.96 40.28
N THR A 223 8.63 8.35 41.40
CA THR A 223 9.50 7.18 41.63
C THR A 223 9.04 5.89 40.96
N GLU A 224 8.04 5.94 40.08
CA GLU A 224 7.41 4.73 39.52
C GLU A 224 8.15 4.10 38.33
N GLN A 225 8.93 4.87 37.58
CA GLN A 225 9.70 4.31 36.45
C GLN A 225 10.98 3.58 36.86
N GLN A 226 11.53 3.83 38.05
CA GLN A 226 12.73 3.11 38.51
C GLN A 226 12.43 1.67 38.96
N ALA A 227 11.20 1.36 39.35
CA ALA A 227 10.79 0.02 39.74
C ALA A 227 10.66 -0.95 38.55
N ALA A 228 10.25 -0.45 37.36
CA ALA A 228 10.10 -1.26 36.17
C ALA A 228 11.45 -1.71 35.56
N ILE A 229 12.49 -0.87 35.65
CA ILE A 229 13.83 -1.22 35.16
C ILE A 229 14.51 -2.22 36.10
N GLY A 230 14.24 -2.15 37.40
CA GLY A 230 14.82 -3.06 38.40
C GLY A 230 14.33 -4.52 38.25
N ILE A 231 13.06 -4.74 37.87
CA ILE A 231 12.47 -6.07 37.73
C ILE A 231 12.99 -6.76 36.47
N GLY A 232 13.21 -6.04 35.38
CA GLY A 232 13.77 -6.57 34.12
C GLY A 232 15.23 -7.06 34.28
N ALA A 233 16.04 -6.33 35.04
CA ALA A 233 17.45 -6.68 35.26
C ALA A 233 17.62 -7.91 36.16
N LEU A 234 16.73 -8.12 37.14
CA LEU A 234 16.76 -9.29 38.02
C LEU A 234 16.33 -10.59 37.31
N ALA A 235 15.43 -10.50 36.33
CA ALA A 235 14.99 -11.67 35.55
C ALA A 235 16.11 -12.22 34.63
N LEU A 236 16.93 -11.35 34.05
CA LEU A 236 18.03 -11.74 33.17
C LEU A 236 19.21 -12.37 33.95
N THR A 237 19.51 -11.92 35.16
CA THR A 237 20.58 -12.50 35.99
C THR A 237 20.19 -13.87 36.58
N GLY A 238 18.91 -14.12 36.86
CA GLY A 238 18.41 -15.40 37.34
C GLY A 238 18.53 -16.52 36.30
N ALA A 239 18.26 -16.23 35.03
CA ALA A 239 18.35 -17.22 33.97
C ALA A 239 19.79 -17.63 33.64
N ALA A 240 20.75 -16.73 33.72
CA ALA A 240 22.16 -17.02 33.49
C ALA A 240 22.75 -17.90 34.61
N ALA A 241 22.36 -17.69 35.87
CA ALA A 241 22.83 -18.47 36.99
C ALA A 241 22.28 -19.94 36.98
N ALA A 242 21.02 -20.14 36.60
CA ALA A 242 20.42 -21.45 36.47
C ALA A 242 21.05 -22.27 35.34
N GLY A 243 21.36 -21.62 34.19
CA GLY A 243 22.03 -22.25 33.06
C GLY A 243 23.47 -22.74 33.40
N ALA A 244 24.23 -21.95 34.14
CA ALA A 244 25.60 -22.29 34.53
C ALA A 244 25.65 -23.47 35.53
N LEU A 245 24.68 -23.55 36.43
CA LEU A 245 24.56 -24.66 37.38
C LEU A 245 24.18 -25.99 36.70
N ALA A 246 23.27 -25.94 35.73
CA ALA A 246 22.87 -27.12 34.95
C ALA A 246 24.02 -27.63 34.07
N TYR A 247 24.81 -26.75 33.48
CA TYR A 247 25.98 -27.08 32.66
C TYR A 247 27.08 -27.76 33.48
N ARG A 248 27.40 -27.22 34.69
CA ARG A 248 28.39 -27.81 35.59
C ARG A 248 27.98 -29.19 36.11
N ARG A 249 26.70 -29.43 36.37
CA ARG A 249 26.20 -30.76 36.80
C ARG A 249 26.33 -31.79 35.69
N ARG A 250 26.12 -31.44 34.43
CA ARG A 250 26.33 -32.37 33.30
C ARG A 250 27.79 -32.74 33.13
N GLN A 251 28.72 -31.79 33.21
CA GLN A 251 30.15 -32.10 33.11
C GLN A 251 30.69 -32.97 34.27
N ALA A 252 30.07 -32.94 35.44
CA ALA A 252 30.46 -33.79 36.55
C ALA A 252 29.93 -35.24 36.40
N ALA A 253 28.80 -35.41 35.72
CA ALA A 253 28.23 -36.75 35.44
C ALA A 253 28.99 -37.49 34.34
N ASP A 254 29.59 -36.78 33.38
CA ASP A 254 30.36 -37.39 32.28
C ASP A 254 31.80 -37.78 32.68
N ARG A 255 32.22 -37.52 33.93
CA ARG A 255 33.56 -37.83 34.46
C ARG A 255 33.55 -38.86 35.56
N ALA A 256 32.40 -39.43 35.90
CA ALA A 256 32.22 -40.54 36.85
C ALA A 256 31.86 -41.83 36.14
#